data_5e048bdbcf094e928000b58bb76de212
#
_entry.id   5e048bdbcf094e928000b58bb76de212
#
_cell.length_a   1.000
_cell.length_b   1.000
_cell.length_c   1.000
_cell.angle_alpha   90.00
_cell.angle_beta   90.00
_cell.angle_gamma   90.00
#
_symmetry.space_group_name_H-M   'P 1'
#
loop_
_entity.id
_entity.type
_entity.pdbx_description
1 polymer ?
#
loop_
_entity_poly.entity_id
_entity_poly.type
_entity_poly.pdbx_seq_one_letter_code
_entity_poly.pdbx_strand_id
1 'polypeptide(L)'
;MIKRCAWSEELPIYRDYHDNEWGKPQFDEQKLFEKLCLEGQQAGLSWITLLKKRENYRNAFFQFDPEKVAQMTAGDIDQCMQNPGLIRYRAKLEAIVKNAQAFLAMKKCGENFSDFIWSFVNHQPQMNDVPELSVVPAQTPTSIEMSKALKKRGFVFVGPTTCYAFMQSMGLVNDHWNQCHCKSPD
;
A
#
# COMPACT_ATOMS: atom_id res chain seq x y z
N MET A 1 14.35 -11.01 24.89
CA MET A 1 13.80 -9.71 24.42
C MET A 1 13.45 -9.86 22.93
N ILE A 2 12.22 -9.52 22.52
CA ILE A 2 11.79 -9.59 21.13
C ILE A 2 12.51 -8.50 20.33
N LYS A 3 13.23 -8.89 19.28
CA LYS A 3 13.92 -7.94 18.39
C LYS A 3 13.02 -7.52 17.25
N ARG A 4 12.93 -6.22 16.95
CA ARG A 4 12.13 -5.62 15.89
C ARG A 4 12.94 -4.67 15.04
N CYS A 5 12.39 -4.29 13.90
CA CYS A 5 12.92 -3.17 13.12
C CYS A 5 12.79 -1.87 13.93
N ALA A 6 13.84 -1.07 14.00
CA ALA A 6 13.89 0.10 14.91
C ALA A 6 12.72 1.09 14.74
N TRP A 7 12.25 1.29 13.50
CA TRP A 7 11.14 2.20 13.20
C TRP A 7 9.82 1.84 13.90
N SER A 8 9.64 0.57 14.27
CA SER A 8 8.39 0.08 14.87
C SER A 8 8.31 0.28 16.38
N GLU A 9 9.39 0.67 17.03
CA GLU A 9 9.46 0.71 18.50
C GLU A 9 8.88 1.99 19.13
N GLU A 10 8.64 3.04 18.33
CA GLU A 10 8.23 4.35 18.85
C GLU A 10 6.83 4.37 19.46
N LEU A 11 5.87 3.66 18.84
CA LEU A 11 4.45 3.71 19.23
C LEU A 11 3.81 2.32 19.20
N PRO A 12 2.88 2.01 20.13
CA PRO A 12 2.16 0.73 20.12
C PRO A 12 1.46 0.38 18.81
N ILE A 13 0.81 1.36 18.17
CA ILE A 13 0.14 1.16 16.89
C ILE A 13 1.13 0.78 15.77
N TYR A 14 2.35 1.33 15.82
CA TYR A 14 3.41 1.03 14.86
C TYR A 14 3.95 -0.38 15.08
N ARG A 15 4.12 -0.77 16.33
CA ARG A 15 4.56 -2.11 16.72
C ARG A 15 3.56 -3.17 16.29
N ASP A 16 2.27 -2.92 16.53
CA ASP A 16 1.20 -3.83 16.11
C ASP A 16 1.18 -4.01 14.60
N TYR A 17 1.27 -2.91 13.85
CA TYR A 17 1.36 -2.92 12.39
C TYR A 17 2.57 -3.74 11.88
N HIS A 18 3.74 -3.52 12.49
CA HIS A 18 4.96 -4.26 12.16
C HIS A 18 4.83 -5.76 12.41
N ASP A 19 4.33 -6.13 13.58
CA ASP A 19 4.29 -7.53 14.01
C ASP A 19 3.20 -8.33 13.28
N ASN A 20 2.10 -7.69 12.90
CA ASN A 20 0.91 -8.39 12.42
C ASN A 20 0.60 -8.18 10.94
N GLU A 21 1.12 -7.12 10.31
CA GLU A 21 0.77 -6.77 8.92
C GLU A 21 1.98 -6.61 8.00
N TRP A 22 2.92 -5.75 8.34
CA TRP A 22 4.01 -5.35 7.44
C TRP A 22 4.92 -6.53 7.09
N GLY A 23 5.13 -6.74 5.79
CA GLY A 23 5.99 -7.81 5.27
C GLY A 23 5.35 -9.20 5.25
N LYS A 24 4.08 -9.32 5.65
CA LYS A 24 3.33 -10.58 5.52
C LYS A 24 2.66 -10.66 4.15
N PRO A 25 2.80 -11.77 3.42
CA PRO A 25 2.20 -11.93 2.10
C PRO A 25 0.69 -11.75 2.13
N GLN A 26 0.18 -10.85 1.28
CA GLN A 26 -1.24 -10.56 1.12
C GLN A 26 -1.66 -10.86 -0.31
N PHE A 27 -2.71 -11.65 -0.48
CA PHE A 27 -3.23 -12.07 -1.79
C PHE A 27 -4.65 -11.59 -2.06
N ASP A 28 -5.33 -11.04 -1.07
CA ASP A 28 -6.68 -10.51 -1.24
C ASP A 28 -6.67 -9.23 -2.09
N GLU A 29 -7.44 -9.21 -3.17
CA GLU A 29 -7.47 -8.10 -4.13
C GLU A 29 -7.87 -6.77 -3.49
N GLN A 30 -8.88 -6.79 -2.62
CA GLN A 30 -9.39 -5.57 -1.98
C GLN A 30 -8.39 -5.01 -0.98
N LYS A 31 -7.72 -5.87 -0.22
CA LYS A 31 -6.65 -5.46 0.70
C LYS A 31 -5.43 -4.93 -0.03
N LEU A 32 -5.06 -5.53 -1.15
CA LEU A 32 -4.01 -5.02 -2.02
C LEU A 32 -4.40 -3.65 -2.61
N PHE A 33 -5.62 -3.50 -3.08
CA PHE A 33 -6.15 -2.23 -3.59
C PHE A 33 -6.14 -1.15 -2.52
N GLU A 34 -6.66 -1.44 -1.32
CA GLU A 34 -6.64 -0.53 -0.18
C GLU A 34 -5.22 -0.03 0.10
N LYS A 35 -4.27 -0.96 0.20
CA LYS A 35 -2.90 -0.62 0.56
C LYS A 35 -2.22 0.23 -0.51
N LEU A 36 -2.42 -0.10 -1.77
CA LEU A 36 -1.89 0.70 -2.88
C LEU A 36 -2.40 2.15 -2.82
N CYS A 37 -3.69 2.32 -2.57
CA CYS A 37 -4.29 3.65 -2.42
C CYS A 37 -3.73 4.40 -1.20
N LEU A 38 -3.60 3.73 -0.05
CA LEU A 38 -3.07 4.35 1.17
C LEU A 38 -1.60 4.74 1.03
N GLU A 39 -0.78 3.92 0.37
CA GLU A 39 0.61 4.26 0.07
C GLU A 39 0.70 5.51 -0.83
N GLY A 40 -0.21 5.67 -1.76
CA GLY A 40 -0.32 6.88 -2.59
C GLY A 40 -0.69 8.12 -1.79
N GLN A 41 -1.47 7.98 -0.70
CA GLN A 41 -1.80 9.10 0.20
C GLN A 41 -0.58 9.56 1.01
N GLN A 42 0.39 8.69 1.23
CA GLN A 42 1.57 8.99 2.03
C GLN A 42 2.53 9.98 1.39
N ALA A 43 2.50 10.19 0.09
CA ALA A 43 3.48 11.03 -0.61
C ALA A 43 3.73 12.37 0.13
N GLY A 44 4.97 12.60 0.58
CA GLY A 44 5.35 13.77 1.38
C GLY A 44 5.04 13.69 2.88
N LEU A 45 4.53 12.56 3.38
CA LEU A 45 4.13 12.36 4.78
C LEU A 45 4.78 11.10 5.36
N SER A 46 4.76 10.97 6.69
CA SER A 46 5.18 9.73 7.35
C SER A 46 4.07 8.67 7.32
N TRP A 47 4.45 7.38 7.26
CA TRP A 47 3.47 6.30 7.28
C TRP A 47 2.63 6.30 8.58
N ILE A 48 3.22 6.65 9.70
CA ILE A 48 2.48 6.73 10.98
C ILE A 48 1.30 7.71 10.91
N THR A 49 1.43 8.79 10.15
CA THR A 49 0.34 9.75 9.92
C THR A 49 -0.83 9.07 9.21
N LEU A 50 -0.55 8.28 8.17
CA LEU A 50 -1.57 7.52 7.43
C LEU A 50 -2.15 6.39 8.29
N LEU A 51 -1.31 5.68 9.02
CA LEU A 51 -1.73 4.57 9.86
C LEU A 51 -2.75 5.02 10.92
N LYS A 52 -2.54 6.19 11.52
CA LYS A 52 -3.48 6.80 12.47
C LYS A 52 -4.82 7.23 11.83
N LYS A 53 -4.81 7.51 10.53
CA LYS A 53 -6.00 7.94 9.77
C LYS A 53 -6.66 6.79 9.00
N ARG A 54 -6.09 5.60 9.02
CA ARG A 54 -6.53 4.47 8.18
C ARG A 54 -8.02 4.15 8.34
N GLU A 55 -8.54 4.08 9.55
CA GLU A 55 -9.96 3.81 9.77
C GLU A 55 -10.86 4.93 9.22
N ASN A 56 -10.41 6.18 9.29
CA ASN A 56 -11.14 7.30 8.68
C ASN A 56 -11.22 7.15 7.16
N TYR A 57 -10.12 6.71 6.52
CA TYR A 57 -10.12 6.41 5.08
C TYR A 57 -11.05 5.24 4.75
N ARG A 58 -11.01 4.17 5.51
CA ARG A 58 -11.92 3.02 5.33
C ARG A 58 -13.37 3.45 5.40
N ASN A 59 -13.73 4.26 6.38
CA ASN A 59 -15.09 4.75 6.54
C ASN A 59 -15.52 5.69 5.41
N ALA A 60 -14.64 6.58 4.97
CA ALA A 60 -14.93 7.53 3.89
C ALA A 60 -15.01 6.88 2.50
N PHE A 61 -14.26 5.79 2.28
CA PHE A 61 -14.12 5.12 0.99
C PHE A 61 -14.70 3.70 0.97
N PHE A 62 -15.81 3.47 1.67
CA PHE A 62 -16.61 2.23 1.64
C PHE A 62 -15.75 0.97 1.87
N GLN A 63 -14.85 0.99 2.86
CA GLN A 63 -13.91 -0.09 3.16
C GLN A 63 -13.03 -0.47 1.96
N PHE A 64 -12.78 0.47 1.06
CA PHE A 64 -12.05 0.26 -0.20
C PHE A 64 -12.67 -0.82 -1.09
N ASP A 65 -13.98 -0.94 -1.08
CA ASP A 65 -14.71 -1.71 -2.08
C ASP A 65 -14.62 -0.99 -3.44
N PRO A 66 -13.89 -1.54 -4.44
CA PRO A 66 -13.65 -0.82 -5.68
C PRO A 66 -14.91 -0.47 -6.45
N GLU A 67 -15.95 -1.31 -6.37
CA GLU A 67 -17.21 -1.07 -7.07
C GLU A 67 -17.94 0.15 -6.52
N LYS A 68 -17.92 0.34 -5.20
CA LYS A 68 -18.53 1.49 -4.54
C LYS A 68 -17.66 2.75 -4.70
N VAL A 69 -16.36 2.62 -4.51
CA VAL A 69 -15.42 3.74 -4.62
C VAL A 69 -15.43 4.32 -6.05
N ALA A 70 -15.48 3.47 -7.07
CA ALA A 70 -15.48 3.92 -8.47
C ALA A 70 -16.69 4.79 -8.84
N GLN A 71 -17.79 4.71 -8.08
CA GLN A 71 -19.02 5.47 -8.30
C GLN A 71 -19.05 6.80 -7.55
N MET A 72 -18.06 7.08 -6.72
CA MET A 72 -17.98 8.33 -5.97
C MET A 72 -17.92 9.54 -6.92
N THR A 73 -18.70 10.56 -6.58
CA THR A 73 -18.88 11.79 -7.36
C THR A 73 -17.95 12.90 -6.87
N ALA A 74 -17.88 13.99 -7.63
CA ALA A 74 -17.18 15.21 -7.19
C ALA A 74 -17.75 15.74 -5.85
N GLY A 75 -19.08 15.61 -5.64
CA GLY A 75 -19.71 15.99 -4.37
C GLY A 75 -19.27 15.14 -3.19
N ASP A 76 -19.05 13.84 -3.40
CA ASP A 76 -18.50 12.96 -2.36
C ASP A 76 -17.07 13.36 -2.00
N ILE A 77 -16.25 13.73 -2.99
CA ILE A 77 -14.91 14.25 -2.75
C ILE A 77 -14.95 15.60 -2.03
N ASP A 78 -15.91 16.47 -2.35
CA ASP A 78 -16.12 17.73 -1.62
C ASP A 78 -16.39 17.47 -0.13
N GLN A 79 -17.17 16.46 0.20
CA GLN A 79 -17.40 16.05 1.58
C GLN A 79 -16.12 15.52 2.23
N CYS A 80 -15.33 14.70 1.53
CA CYS A 80 -14.03 14.24 2.00
C CYS A 80 -13.06 15.40 2.30
N MET A 81 -13.11 16.47 1.50
CA MET A 81 -12.31 17.68 1.72
C MET A 81 -12.68 18.44 3.01
N GLN A 82 -13.87 18.21 3.56
CA GLN A 82 -14.30 18.76 4.85
C GLN A 82 -13.99 17.83 6.03
N ASN A 83 -13.57 16.60 5.77
CA ASN A 83 -13.33 15.61 6.81
C ASN A 83 -11.93 15.79 7.43
N PRO A 84 -11.83 16.21 8.71
CA PRO A 84 -10.53 16.41 9.36
C PRO A 84 -9.78 15.09 9.63
N GLY A 85 -10.46 13.96 9.52
CA GLY A 85 -9.88 12.61 9.66
C GLY A 85 -9.08 12.17 8.44
N LEU A 86 -9.14 12.90 7.33
CA LEU A 86 -8.42 12.63 6.09
C LEU A 86 -7.34 13.68 5.85
N ILE A 87 -6.39 13.33 4.98
CA ILE A 87 -5.46 14.31 4.42
C ILE A 87 -6.22 15.04 3.32
N ARG A 88 -6.50 16.33 3.54
CA ARG A 88 -7.37 17.13 2.67
C ARG A 88 -6.59 17.70 1.49
N TYR A 89 -6.16 16.82 0.62
CA TYR A 89 -5.50 17.13 -0.64
C TYR A 89 -6.32 16.50 -1.78
N ARG A 90 -7.07 17.34 -2.51
CA ARG A 90 -8.08 16.89 -3.48
C ARG A 90 -7.54 15.87 -4.49
N ALA A 91 -6.39 16.15 -5.10
CA ALA A 91 -5.82 15.27 -6.12
C ALA A 91 -5.55 13.86 -5.58
N LYS A 92 -5.11 13.74 -4.31
CA LYS A 92 -4.89 12.44 -3.66
C LYS A 92 -6.21 11.72 -3.38
N LEU A 93 -7.25 12.43 -2.97
CA LEU A 93 -8.57 11.84 -2.72
C LEU A 93 -9.22 11.37 -4.03
N GLU A 94 -9.16 12.19 -5.07
CA GLU A 94 -9.63 11.83 -6.42
C GLU A 94 -8.86 10.63 -7.00
N ALA A 95 -7.58 10.50 -6.66
CA ALA A 95 -6.76 9.38 -7.09
C ALA A 95 -7.32 8.03 -6.62
N ILE A 96 -7.90 7.96 -5.41
CA ILE A 96 -8.51 6.73 -4.89
C ILE A 96 -9.68 6.30 -5.81
N VAL A 97 -10.50 7.25 -6.25
CA VAL A 97 -11.61 6.98 -7.17
C VAL A 97 -11.10 6.53 -8.55
N LYS A 98 -10.09 7.23 -9.09
CA LYS A 98 -9.46 6.86 -10.37
C LYS A 98 -8.85 5.46 -10.30
N ASN A 99 -8.19 5.14 -9.20
CA ASN A 99 -7.59 3.82 -8.98
C ASN A 99 -8.66 2.72 -8.90
N ALA A 100 -9.81 3.00 -8.28
CA ALA A 100 -10.93 2.05 -8.28
C ALA A 100 -11.47 1.81 -9.69
N GLN A 101 -11.60 2.86 -10.50
CA GLN A 101 -12.02 2.75 -11.89
C GLN A 101 -11.01 1.94 -12.73
N ALA A 102 -9.72 2.14 -12.52
CA ALA A 102 -8.66 1.37 -13.16
C ALA A 102 -8.70 -0.11 -12.75
N PHE A 103 -8.90 -0.38 -11.46
CA PHE A 103 -9.08 -1.74 -10.93
C PHE A 103 -10.24 -2.45 -11.63
N LEU A 104 -11.40 -1.80 -11.75
CA LEU A 104 -12.56 -2.39 -12.42
C LEU A 104 -12.35 -2.58 -13.91
N ALA A 105 -11.62 -1.67 -14.57
CA ALA A 105 -11.26 -1.83 -15.97
C ALA A 105 -10.37 -3.05 -16.20
N MET A 106 -9.40 -3.31 -15.30
CA MET A 106 -8.60 -4.54 -15.33
C MET A 106 -9.48 -5.78 -15.19
N LYS A 107 -10.37 -5.80 -14.22
CA LYS A 107 -11.29 -6.92 -13.97
C LYS A 107 -12.18 -7.19 -15.19
N LYS A 108 -12.69 -6.13 -15.81
CA LYS A 108 -13.50 -6.23 -17.03
C LYS A 108 -12.73 -6.83 -18.20
N CYS A 109 -11.42 -6.60 -18.27
CA CYS A 109 -10.55 -7.19 -19.30
C CYS A 109 -10.07 -8.60 -18.92
N GLY A 110 -10.55 -9.18 -17.84
CA GLY A 110 -10.17 -10.53 -17.41
C GLY A 110 -8.89 -10.61 -16.59
N GLU A 111 -8.32 -9.47 -16.19
CA GLU A 111 -7.14 -9.44 -15.30
C GLU A 111 -7.58 -9.56 -13.84
N ASN A 112 -6.91 -10.42 -13.07
CA ASN A 112 -7.02 -10.48 -11.62
C ASN A 112 -5.95 -9.58 -11.01
N PHE A 113 -6.35 -8.65 -10.14
CA PHE A 113 -5.42 -7.68 -9.57
C PHE A 113 -4.35 -8.32 -8.70
N SER A 114 -4.70 -9.33 -7.90
CA SER A 114 -3.72 -10.07 -7.08
C SER A 114 -2.70 -10.79 -7.96
N ASP A 115 -3.15 -11.51 -8.97
CA ASP A 115 -2.26 -12.21 -9.91
C ASP A 115 -1.33 -11.22 -10.64
N PHE A 116 -1.88 -10.10 -11.07
CA PHE A 116 -1.10 -9.03 -11.70
C PHE A 116 0.01 -8.50 -10.77
N ILE A 117 -0.32 -8.16 -9.55
CA ILE A 117 0.64 -7.65 -8.57
C ILE A 117 1.72 -8.70 -8.27
N TRP A 118 1.32 -9.92 -7.99
CA TRP A 118 2.25 -11.00 -7.63
C TRP A 118 3.10 -11.50 -8.81
N SER A 119 2.70 -11.23 -10.04
CA SER A 119 3.48 -11.59 -11.23
C SER A 119 4.86 -10.91 -11.27
N PHE A 120 5.00 -9.74 -10.64
CA PHE A 120 6.28 -9.01 -10.58
C PHE A 120 7.36 -9.71 -9.75
N VAL A 121 6.97 -10.64 -8.90
CA VAL A 121 7.88 -11.45 -8.07
C VAL A 121 7.70 -12.95 -8.31
N ASN A 122 7.23 -13.34 -9.49
CA ASN A 122 6.99 -14.73 -9.88
C ASN A 122 6.07 -15.49 -8.90
N HIS A 123 5.07 -14.80 -8.34
CA HIS A 123 4.07 -15.33 -7.39
C HIS A 123 4.66 -15.89 -6.09
N GLN A 124 5.87 -15.45 -5.72
CA GLN A 124 6.54 -15.89 -4.50
C GLN A 124 7.15 -14.71 -3.75
N PRO A 125 6.97 -14.63 -2.41
CA PRO A 125 7.66 -13.63 -1.61
C PRO A 125 9.18 -13.72 -1.77
N GLN A 126 9.82 -12.56 -1.91
CA GLN A 126 11.28 -12.45 -1.98
C GLN A 126 11.85 -12.12 -0.61
N MET A 127 12.74 -12.96 -0.10
CA MET A 127 13.46 -12.73 1.14
C MET A 127 14.74 -11.96 0.84
N ASN A 128 14.79 -10.69 1.24
CA ASN A 128 15.98 -9.85 1.05
C ASN A 128 16.94 -9.94 2.23
N ASP A 129 18.23 -9.81 1.96
CA ASP A 129 19.24 -9.71 3.00
C ASP A 129 19.31 -8.27 3.52
N VAL A 130 19.00 -8.06 4.80
CA VAL A 130 18.93 -6.75 5.45
C VAL A 130 19.76 -6.77 6.73
N PRO A 131 21.10 -6.73 6.63
CA PRO A 131 21.97 -6.70 7.79
C PRO A 131 21.78 -5.43 8.64
N GLU A 132 21.41 -4.33 7.99
CA GLU A 132 21.03 -3.06 8.63
C GLU A 132 19.98 -2.34 7.78
N LEU A 133 19.13 -1.52 8.40
CA LEU A 133 18.02 -0.87 7.69
C LEU A 133 18.47 0.15 6.64
N SER A 134 19.68 0.67 6.76
CA SER A 134 20.27 1.62 5.80
C SER A 134 20.49 1.04 4.40
N VAL A 135 20.57 -0.30 4.26
CA VAL A 135 20.75 -0.94 2.95
C VAL A 135 19.42 -1.08 2.18
N VAL A 136 18.30 -0.84 2.81
CA VAL A 136 16.97 -0.96 2.16
C VAL A 136 16.80 0.17 1.15
N PRO A 137 16.60 -0.14 -0.14
CA PRO A 137 16.45 0.88 -1.16
C PRO A 137 15.09 1.57 -1.10
N ALA A 138 15.00 2.78 -1.64
CA ALA A 138 13.73 3.48 -1.78
C ALA A 138 12.89 2.93 -2.96
N GLN A 139 13.55 2.38 -3.97
CA GLN A 139 12.93 1.77 -5.15
C GLN A 139 13.86 0.70 -5.74
N THR A 140 13.30 -0.18 -6.54
CA THR A 140 14.04 -1.24 -7.24
C THR A 140 13.65 -1.27 -8.72
N PRO A 141 14.42 -1.97 -9.58
CA PRO A 141 14.00 -2.18 -10.97
C PRO A 141 12.58 -2.78 -11.06
N THR A 142 12.24 -3.72 -10.21
CA THR A 142 10.89 -4.33 -10.17
C THR A 142 9.82 -3.31 -9.79
N SER A 143 10.05 -2.45 -8.80
CA SER A 143 9.06 -1.41 -8.43
C SER A 143 8.91 -0.35 -9.53
N ILE A 144 9.96 -0.06 -10.27
CA ILE A 144 9.89 0.83 -11.45
C ILE A 144 9.00 0.22 -12.53
N GLU A 145 9.15 -1.06 -12.82
CA GLU A 145 8.32 -1.77 -13.79
C GLU A 145 6.85 -1.85 -13.34
N MET A 146 6.62 -2.16 -12.06
CA MET A 146 5.27 -2.17 -11.48
C MET A 146 4.62 -0.79 -11.63
N SER A 147 5.34 0.27 -11.31
CA SER A 147 4.86 1.66 -11.46
C SER A 147 4.43 1.94 -12.90
N LYS A 148 5.28 1.61 -13.87
CA LYS A 148 4.97 1.80 -15.31
C LYS A 148 3.73 1.02 -15.72
N ALA A 149 3.63 -0.23 -15.31
CA ALA A 149 2.51 -1.11 -15.66
C ALA A 149 1.18 -0.64 -15.04
N LEU A 150 1.21 -0.17 -13.80
CA LEU A 150 0.05 0.42 -13.12
C LEU A 150 -0.40 1.71 -13.80
N LYS A 151 0.54 2.62 -14.09
CA LYS A 151 0.24 3.88 -14.80
C LYS A 151 -0.38 3.63 -16.18
N LYS A 152 0.12 2.64 -16.91
CA LYS A 152 -0.44 2.23 -18.20
C LYS A 152 -1.90 1.78 -18.09
N ARG A 153 -2.30 1.23 -16.95
CA ARG A 153 -3.67 0.80 -16.66
C ARG A 153 -4.56 1.90 -16.08
N GLY A 154 -4.03 3.11 -15.92
CA GLY A 154 -4.79 4.26 -15.44
C GLY A 154 -4.69 4.55 -13.95
N PHE A 155 -3.85 3.83 -13.21
CA PHE A 155 -3.58 4.14 -11.81
C PHE A 155 -2.75 5.42 -11.68
N VAL A 156 -2.99 6.17 -10.62
CA VAL A 156 -2.30 7.43 -10.30
C VAL A 156 -1.76 7.41 -8.87
N PHE A 157 -0.77 8.24 -8.58
CA PHE A 157 0.00 8.23 -7.33
C PHE A 157 0.64 6.86 -7.05
N VAL A 158 1.14 6.23 -8.07
CA VAL A 158 1.79 4.92 -8.04
C VAL A 158 3.23 5.01 -8.58
N GLY A 159 3.99 5.98 -8.12
CA GLY A 159 5.41 6.11 -8.47
C GLY A 159 6.25 4.93 -7.97
N PRO A 160 7.51 4.79 -8.43
CA PRO A 160 8.37 3.65 -8.07
C PRO A 160 8.62 3.50 -6.57
N THR A 161 8.77 4.61 -5.84
CA THR A 161 8.96 4.61 -4.39
C THR A 161 7.69 4.16 -3.66
N THR A 162 6.53 4.65 -4.09
CA THR A 162 5.22 4.21 -3.59
C THR A 162 5.00 2.72 -3.86
N CYS A 163 5.32 2.26 -5.06
CA CYS A 163 5.21 0.83 -5.40
C CYS A 163 6.14 -0.03 -4.55
N TYR A 164 7.36 0.42 -4.26
CA TYR A 164 8.25 -0.36 -3.41
C TYR A 164 7.76 -0.43 -1.97
N ALA A 165 7.29 0.68 -1.40
CA ALA A 165 6.67 0.68 -0.08
C ALA A 165 5.44 -0.25 -0.02
N PHE A 166 4.65 -0.28 -1.08
CA PHE A 166 3.55 -1.23 -1.26
C PHE A 166 4.04 -2.69 -1.28
N MET A 167 5.09 -3.00 -2.04
CA MET A 167 5.68 -4.34 -2.10
C MET A 167 6.18 -4.80 -0.73
N GLN A 168 6.85 -3.93 0.01
CA GLN A 168 7.31 -4.21 1.38
C GLN A 168 6.14 -4.52 2.31
N SER A 169 5.13 -3.67 2.33
CA SER A 169 4.01 -3.78 3.25
C SER A 169 3.12 -4.99 2.98
N MET A 170 2.96 -5.38 1.72
CA MET A 170 2.12 -6.51 1.30
C MET A 170 2.88 -7.82 1.18
N GLY A 171 4.15 -7.85 1.58
CA GLY A 171 4.94 -9.05 1.68
C GLY A 171 5.42 -9.63 0.34
N LEU A 172 5.37 -8.85 -0.76
CA LEU A 172 6.01 -9.24 -2.01
C LEU A 172 7.54 -9.37 -1.81
N VAL A 173 8.07 -8.50 -0.96
CA VAL A 173 9.43 -8.58 -0.45
C VAL A 173 9.40 -8.60 1.08
N ASN A 174 10.36 -9.29 1.70
CA ASN A 174 10.56 -9.24 3.14
C ASN A 174 11.83 -8.46 3.43
N ASP A 175 11.63 -7.18 3.81
CA ASP A 175 12.70 -6.24 4.16
C ASP A 175 12.85 -6.04 5.67
N HIS A 176 12.34 -6.97 6.46
CA HIS A 176 12.65 -6.97 7.88
C HIS A 176 14.16 -7.10 8.10
N TRP A 177 14.67 -6.39 9.12
CA TRP A 177 16.03 -6.55 9.59
C TRP A 177 16.35 -8.02 9.88
N ASN A 178 17.53 -8.51 9.52
CA ASN A 178 17.88 -9.93 9.63
C ASN A 178 17.69 -10.53 11.04
N GLN A 179 17.82 -9.71 12.08
CA GLN A 179 17.62 -10.15 13.47
C GLN A 179 16.19 -9.89 13.98
N CYS A 180 15.32 -9.35 13.16
CA CYS A 180 13.92 -9.13 13.53
C CYS A 180 13.17 -10.46 13.64
N HIS A 181 12.33 -10.61 14.67
CA HIS A 181 11.52 -11.82 14.85
C HIS A 181 10.53 -12.08 13.70
N CYS A 182 10.18 -11.05 12.92
CA CYS A 182 9.33 -11.19 11.74
C CYS A 182 10.10 -11.56 10.46
N LYS A 183 11.43 -11.69 10.52
CA LYS A 183 12.25 -11.99 9.34
C LYS A 183 12.01 -13.40 8.81
N SER A 184 11.88 -14.36 9.70
CA SER A 184 11.53 -15.73 9.37
C SER A 184 10.27 -16.06 10.12
N PRO A 185 9.10 -16.03 9.50
CA PRO A 185 7.91 -16.57 10.14
C PRO A 185 8.10 -18.08 10.31
N ASP A 186 7.93 -18.55 11.55
CA ASP A 186 7.90 -19.97 11.87
C ASP A 186 6.75 -20.69 11.14
#